data_b51fb5ec2c0372cf206efe87e9247972
#
_entry.id   b51fb5ec2c0372cf206efe87e9247972
#
_cell.length_a   1.000
_cell.length_b   1.000
_cell.length_c   1.000
_cell.angle_alpha   90.00
_cell.angle_beta   90.00
_cell.angle_gamma   90.00
#
_symmetry.space_group_name_H-M   'P 1'
#
loop_
_entity.id
_entity.type
_entity.pdbx_description
1 polymer ?
#
loop_
_entity_poly.entity_id
_entity_poly.type
_entity_poly.pdbx_seq_one_letter_code
_entity_poly.pdbx_strand_id
1 'polypeptide(L)'
;VHVREAMAQDGAAMCEFYAWFEAALGRERITELTIDEQLSAARARRPGFVGLSFNTIAGFNANGAMPHYRATPESHAVIEGDGLLLIDSGGQYLGGTTDITRVWPIGTPSADQKRDYTLVLKGTLALSRTRFPLGTLSPMLDAIARQPLWEQGIDYGHGTGHGVGYFLAVHEAPQSISKAIPDANMAMHPGMITSIEPGLYRPGKWGVRIENLVLNVMAASNEPFGEFLDFETLTLCPIDTRCIDRTLLRADEINWLNQYHATV
;
A
#
# COMPACT_ATOMS: atom_id res chain seq x y z
N VAL A 1 -3.07 -3.19 -20.61
CA VAL A 1 -3.29 -4.66 -20.50
C VAL A 1 -2.16 -5.28 -19.69
N HIS A 2 -0.90 -5.14 -20.09
CA HIS A 2 0.23 -5.84 -19.45
C HIS A 2 0.43 -5.50 -17.98
N VAL A 3 0.24 -4.23 -17.58
CA VAL A 3 0.37 -3.82 -16.18
C VAL A 3 -0.68 -4.51 -15.30
N ARG A 4 -1.93 -4.60 -15.77
CA ARG A 4 -2.99 -5.31 -15.02
C ARG A 4 -2.67 -6.80 -14.86
N GLU A 5 -2.08 -7.41 -15.89
CA GLU A 5 -1.61 -8.80 -15.79
C GLU A 5 -0.48 -8.94 -14.77
N ALA A 6 0.51 -8.04 -14.77
CA ALA A 6 1.57 -8.03 -13.77
C ALA A 6 1.02 -7.88 -12.34
N MET A 7 0.02 -7.00 -12.15
CA MET A 7 -0.65 -6.84 -10.85
C MET A 7 -1.39 -8.11 -10.40
N ALA A 8 -2.03 -8.82 -11.32
CA ALA A 8 -2.69 -10.10 -11.03
C ALA A 8 -1.68 -11.18 -10.64
N GLN A 9 -0.54 -11.25 -11.34
CA GLN A 9 0.53 -12.19 -10.99
C GLN A 9 1.14 -11.88 -9.62
N ASP A 10 1.40 -10.59 -9.34
CA ASP A 10 1.93 -10.17 -8.04
C ASP A 10 0.92 -10.42 -6.91
N GLY A 11 -0.36 -10.13 -7.14
CA GLY A 11 -1.43 -10.42 -6.19
C GLY A 11 -1.55 -11.90 -5.87
N ALA A 12 -1.41 -12.78 -6.88
CA ALA A 12 -1.38 -14.22 -6.67
C ALA A 12 -0.16 -14.65 -5.83
N ALA A 13 1.02 -14.05 -6.06
CA ALA A 13 2.21 -14.31 -5.24
C ALA A 13 2.00 -13.86 -3.79
N MET A 14 1.38 -12.71 -3.56
CA MET A 14 1.05 -12.23 -2.22
C MET A 14 0.08 -13.19 -1.51
N CYS A 15 -0.97 -13.64 -2.18
CA CYS A 15 -1.93 -14.60 -1.60
C CYS A 15 -1.26 -15.95 -1.28
N GLU A 16 -0.40 -16.45 -2.16
CA GLU A 16 0.38 -17.68 -1.93
C GLU A 16 1.29 -17.53 -0.70
N PHE A 17 1.99 -16.41 -0.60
CA PHE A 17 2.81 -16.10 0.57
C PHE A 17 1.98 -16.06 1.86
N TYR A 18 0.85 -15.34 1.88
CA TYR A 18 0.03 -15.25 3.08
C TYR A 18 -0.60 -16.61 3.47
N ALA A 19 -0.96 -17.44 2.51
CA ALA A 19 -1.43 -18.81 2.79
C ALA A 19 -0.34 -19.65 3.49
N TRP A 20 0.89 -19.58 3.01
CA TRP A 20 2.02 -20.19 3.69
C TRP A 20 2.24 -19.61 5.08
N PHE A 21 2.27 -18.28 5.17
CA PHE A 21 2.53 -17.56 6.42
C PHE A 21 1.53 -17.95 7.53
N GLU A 22 0.24 -17.93 7.24
CA GLU A 22 -0.81 -18.33 8.18
C GLU A 22 -0.67 -19.80 8.60
N ALA A 23 -0.26 -20.68 7.69
CA ALA A 23 -0.05 -22.10 8.01
C ALA A 23 1.21 -22.36 8.85
N ALA A 24 2.27 -21.59 8.65
CA ALA A 24 3.57 -21.75 9.31
C ALA A 24 3.64 -21.00 10.66
N LEU A 25 2.87 -19.91 10.83
CA LEU A 25 2.89 -19.08 12.03
C LEU A 25 2.58 -19.89 13.28
N GLY A 26 3.45 -19.79 14.29
CA GLY A 26 3.35 -20.53 15.55
C GLY A 26 3.78 -22.01 15.46
N ARG A 27 4.15 -22.51 14.28
CA ARG A 27 4.66 -23.88 14.07
C ARG A 27 6.13 -23.91 13.65
N GLU A 28 6.56 -22.89 12.94
CA GLU A 28 7.94 -22.72 12.48
C GLU A 28 8.52 -21.44 13.05
N ARG A 29 9.86 -21.37 13.13
CA ARG A 29 10.54 -20.14 13.48
C ARG A 29 10.58 -19.22 12.26
N ILE A 30 9.77 -18.19 12.27
CA ILE A 30 9.69 -17.17 11.22
C ILE A 30 10.36 -15.90 11.71
N THR A 31 11.21 -15.31 10.87
CA THR A 31 11.89 -14.02 11.13
C THR A 31 11.54 -13.04 10.01
N GLU A 32 11.89 -11.77 10.19
CA GLU A 32 11.78 -10.76 9.14
C GLU A 32 12.56 -11.16 7.87
N LEU A 33 13.68 -11.88 8.01
CA LEU A 33 14.44 -12.41 6.88
C LEU A 33 13.70 -13.55 6.18
N THR A 34 13.05 -14.44 6.94
CA THR A 34 12.21 -15.50 6.38
C THR A 34 11.06 -14.94 5.55
N ILE A 35 10.47 -13.82 5.98
CA ILE A 35 9.42 -13.11 5.22
C ILE A 35 9.95 -12.71 3.83
N ASP A 36 11.10 -12.06 3.77
CA ASP A 36 11.70 -11.65 2.49
C ASP A 36 11.98 -12.87 1.59
N GLU A 37 12.60 -13.93 2.13
CA GLU A 37 12.93 -15.15 1.39
C GLU A 37 11.68 -15.81 0.79
N GLN A 38 10.63 -16.01 1.59
CA GLN A 38 9.41 -16.70 1.15
C GLN A 38 8.59 -15.87 0.17
N LEU A 39 8.49 -14.56 0.40
CA LEU A 39 7.76 -13.67 -0.49
C LEU A 39 8.48 -13.53 -1.84
N SER A 40 9.80 -13.37 -1.82
CA SER A 40 10.62 -13.33 -3.04
C SER A 40 10.53 -14.64 -3.82
N ALA A 41 10.52 -15.79 -3.14
CA ALA A 41 10.32 -17.09 -3.76
C ALA A 41 8.93 -17.25 -4.40
N ALA A 42 7.87 -16.74 -3.74
CA ALA A 42 6.51 -16.77 -4.29
C ALA A 42 6.44 -15.94 -5.59
N ARG A 43 7.04 -14.74 -5.63
CA ARG A 43 7.14 -13.90 -6.83
C ARG A 43 7.96 -14.56 -7.93
N ALA A 44 9.09 -15.19 -7.59
CA ALA A 44 9.95 -15.85 -8.56
C ALA A 44 9.28 -16.99 -9.32
N ARG A 45 8.22 -17.58 -8.78
CA ARG A 45 7.41 -18.61 -9.44
C ARG A 45 6.40 -18.05 -10.44
N ARG A 46 6.21 -16.72 -10.47
CA ARG A 46 5.18 -16.12 -11.34
C ARG A 46 5.69 -15.87 -12.74
N PRO A 47 4.82 -16.05 -13.76
CA PRO A 47 5.16 -15.72 -15.15
C PRO A 47 5.60 -14.27 -15.32
N GLY A 48 6.65 -14.05 -16.07
CA GLY A 48 7.14 -12.73 -16.38
C GLY A 48 7.94 -12.04 -15.29
N PHE A 49 8.13 -12.67 -14.14
CA PHE A 49 8.97 -12.12 -13.06
C PHE A 49 10.43 -12.01 -13.51
N VAL A 50 11.04 -10.85 -13.27
CA VAL A 50 12.44 -10.52 -13.63
C VAL A 50 13.30 -10.40 -12.38
N GLY A 51 12.77 -9.81 -11.32
CA GLY A 51 13.46 -9.54 -10.08
C GLY A 51 12.58 -8.73 -9.12
N LEU A 52 13.11 -8.36 -7.97
CA LEU A 52 12.42 -7.45 -7.07
C LEU A 52 12.46 -6.02 -7.65
N SER A 53 11.41 -5.23 -7.46
CA SER A 53 11.39 -3.81 -7.81
C SER A 53 12.19 -2.96 -6.81
N PHE A 54 12.27 -3.43 -5.56
CA PHE A 54 13.11 -2.90 -4.48
C PHE A 54 13.30 -3.96 -3.40
N ASN A 55 14.20 -3.71 -2.45
CA ASN A 55 14.44 -4.62 -1.33
C ASN A 55 13.24 -4.64 -0.39
N THR A 56 12.74 -5.83 -0.06
CA THR A 56 11.61 -6.03 0.85
C THR A 56 11.86 -5.36 2.20
N ILE A 57 10.86 -4.62 2.68
CA ILE A 57 10.78 -4.09 4.03
C ILE A 57 9.82 -5.01 4.80
N ALA A 58 10.33 -5.76 5.76
CA ALA A 58 9.52 -6.55 6.68
C ALA A 58 9.84 -6.10 8.10
N GLY A 59 8.93 -5.39 8.74
CA GLY A 59 9.13 -4.80 10.06
C GLY A 59 8.07 -5.28 11.05
N PHE A 60 8.50 -6.04 12.06
CA PHE A 60 7.63 -6.50 13.13
C PHE A 60 7.67 -5.54 14.31
N ASN A 61 6.50 -5.11 14.79
CA ASN A 61 6.35 -4.19 15.91
C ASN A 61 7.21 -2.92 15.77
N ALA A 62 8.15 -2.68 16.67
CA ALA A 62 9.00 -1.48 16.68
C ALA A 62 9.77 -1.27 15.37
N ASN A 63 10.19 -2.34 14.69
CA ASN A 63 10.86 -2.26 13.40
C ASN A 63 9.94 -1.70 12.31
N GLY A 64 8.64 -2.00 12.37
CA GLY A 64 7.64 -1.44 11.47
C GLY A 64 7.40 0.06 11.66
N ALA A 65 7.84 0.65 12.76
CA ALA A 65 7.76 2.09 13.00
C ALA A 65 8.83 2.91 12.24
N MET A 66 9.77 2.23 11.59
CA MET A 66 10.79 2.84 10.74
C MET A 66 10.39 2.64 9.26
N PRO A 67 9.96 3.69 8.54
CA PRO A 67 9.38 3.54 7.19
C PRO A 67 10.30 2.85 6.18
N HIS A 68 11.62 3.01 6.32
CA HIS A 68 12.63 2.41 5.44
C HIS A 68 13.47 1.34 6.18
N TYR A 69 12.85 0.63 7.13
CA TYR A 69 13.52 -0.43 7.87
C TYR A 69 14.08 -1.52 6.95
N ARG A 70 15.23 -2.03 7.30
CA ARG A 70 15.83 -3.19 6.63
C ARG A 70 16.32 -4.20 7.65
N ALA A 71 15.79 -5.40 7.62
CA ALA A 71 16.31 -6.52 8.38
C ALA A 71 17.67 -6.98 7.84
N THR A 72 18.58 -7.31 8.75
CA THR A 72 19.89 -7.90 8.40
C THR A 72 20.12 -9.17 9.23
N PRO A 73 21.07 -10.03 8.84
CA PRO A 73 21.42 -11.20 9.66
C PRO A 73 21.76 -10.86 11.10
N GLU A 74 22.39 -9.69 11.33
CA GLU A 74 22.82 -9.22 12.65
C GLU A 74 21.70 -8.49 13.42
N SER A 75 20.69 -8.01 12.72
CA SER A 75 19.61 -7.21 13.32
C SER A 75 18.27 -7.48 12.62
N HIS A 76 17.49 -8.37 13.19
CA HIS A 76 16.13 -8.70 12.75
C HIS A 76 15.29 -9.22 13.91
N ALA A 77 13.98 -9.16 13.77
CA ALA A 77 13.05 -9.71 14.74
C ALA A 77 12.59 -11.13 14.37
N VAL A 78 12.26 -11.91 15.40
CA VAL A 78 11.46 -13.14 15.28
C VAL A 78 9.99 -12.75 15.35
N ILE A 79 9.16 -13.33 14.49
CA ILE A 79 7.72 -13.08 14.45
C ILE A 79 7.03 -14.01 15.45
N GLU A 80 6.76 -13.51 16.64
CA GLU A 80 6.14 -14.25 17.75
C GLU A 80 5.39 -13.32 18.71
N GLY A 81 4.44 -13.88 19.45
CA GLY A 81 3.61 -13.11 20.38
C GLY A 81 2.54 -12.28 19.66
N ASP A 82 2.18 -11.15 20.25
CA ASP A 82 1.19 -10.23 19.70
C ASP A 82 1.86 -9.03 19.03
N GLY A 83 1.30 -8.58 17.92
CA GLY A 83 1.81 -7.38 17.25
C GLY A 83 1.33 -7.18 15.84
N LEU A 84 2.00 -6.25 15.16
CA LEU A 84 1.77 -5.92 13.76
C LEU A 84 3.03 -6.17 12.93
N LEU A 85 2.86 -6.89 11.82
CA LEU A 85 3.89 -7.09 10.81
C LEU A 85 3.58 -6.23 9.60
N LEU A 86 4.41 -5.23 9.34
CA LEU A 86 4.36 -4.41 8.13
C LEU A 86 5.27 -5.03 7.08
N ILE A 87 4.72 -5.29 5.88
CA ILE A 87 5.47 -5.79 4.73
C ILE A 87 5.25 -4.85 3.56
N ASP A 88 6.34 -4.23 3.11
CA ASP A 88 6.40 -3.40 1.92
C ASP A 88 7.34 -4.06 0.91
N SER A 89 6.84 -4.34 -0.28
CA SER A 89 7.55 -5.15 -1.25
C SER A 89 7.02 -4.95 -2.66
N GLY A 90 7.80 -5.35 -3.63
CA GLY A 90 7.38 -5.28 -5.02
C GLY A 90 8.19 -6.17 -5.94
N GLY A 91 7.60 -6.47 -7.09
CA GLY A 91 8.21 -7.25 -8.16
C GLY A 91 8.33 -6.46 -9.44
N GLN A 92 9.41 -6.72 -10.17
CA GLN A 92 9.56 -6.32 -11.54
C GLN A 92 9.16 -7.46 -12.45
N TYR A 93 8.16 -7.22 -13.28
CA TYR A 93 7.66 -8.13 -14.30
C TYR A 93 7.95 -7.55 -15.69
N LEU A 94 7.98 -8.39 -16.72
CA LEU A 94 8.09 -7.91 -18.11
C LEU A 94 6.93 -6.98 -18.48
N GLY A 95 5.77 -7.15 -17.84
CA GLY A 95 4.57 -6.37 -18.09
C GLY A 95 4.33 -5.17 -17.17
N GLY A 96 5.16 -4.96 -16.14
CA GLY A 96 4.98 -3.85 -15.19
C GLY A 96 5.79 -3.99 -13.92
N THR A 97 5.80 -2.93 -13.13
CA THR A 97 6.46 -2.82 -11.84
C THR A 97 5.40 -2.79 -10.75
N THR A 98 5.55 -3.59 -9.69
CA THR A 98 4.61 -3.59 -8.56
C THR A 98 5.25 -3.00 -7.32
N ASP A 99 4.41 -2.46 -6.46
CA ASP A 99 4.73 -1.84 -5.19
C ASP A 99 3.50 -2.00 -4.28
N ILE A 100 3.67 -2.60 -3.11
CA ILE A 100 2.55 -2.89 -2.21
C ILE A 100 3.01 -2.93 -0.76
N THR A 101 2.24 -2.27 0.10
CA THR A 101 2.36 -2.44 1.55
C THR A 101 1.09 -3.01 2.14
N ARG A 102 1.24 -4.01 3.01
CA ARG A 102 0.19 -4.58 3.86
C ARG A 102 0.68 -4.70 5.29
N VAL A 103 -0.26 -4.63 6.23
CA VAL A 103 -0.02 -4.90 7.64
C VAL A 103 -0.81 -6.12 8.06
N TRP A 104 -0.14 -7.05 8.70
CA TRP A 104 -0.69 -8.34 9.13
C TRP A 104 -0.66 -8.44 10.65
N PRO A 105 -1.80 -8.73 11.33
CA PRO A 105 -1.80 -8.93 12.77
C PRO A 105 -1.18 -10.28 13.12
N ILE A 106 -0.34 -10.28 14.15
CA ILE A 106 0.17 -11.47 14.80
C ILE A 106 -0.51 -11.56 16.16
N GLY A 107 -1.09 -12.72 16.46
CA GLY A 107 -1.89 -12.86 17.69
C GLY A 107 -3.11 -11.93 17.69
N THR A 108 -3.35 -11.25 18.82
CA THR A 108 -4.50 -10.38 19.01
C THR A 108 -4.10 -8.90 18.95
N PRO A 109 -4.53 -8.15 17.94
CA PRO A 109 -4.22 -6.72 17.87
C PRO A 109 -4.95 -5.95 19.00
N SER A 110 -4.23 -5.00 19.61
CA SER A 110 -4.78 -4.12 20.63
C SER A 110 -5.78 -3.11 20.05
N ALA A 111 -6.58 -2.48 20.92
CA ALA A 111 -7.50 -1.43 20.51
C ALA A 111 -6.77 -0.24 19.85
N ASP A 112 -5.60 0.15 20.37
CA ASP A 112 -4.79 1.23 19.80
C ASP A 112 -4.22 0.85 18.45
N GLN A 113 -3.79 -0.40 18.26
CA GLN A 113 -3.33 -0.91 16.95
C GLN A 113 -4.46 -0.89 15.93
N LYS A 114 -5.65 -1.34 16.29
CA LYS A 114 -6.85 -1.31 15.43
C LYS A 114 -7.24 0.12 15.05
N ARG A 115 -7.19 1.03 16.01
CA ARG A 115 -7.45 2.45 15.76
C ARG A 115 -6.46 3.00 14.74
N ASP A 116 -5.17 2.83 14.96
CA ASP A 116 -4.11 3.35 14.07
C ASP A 116 -4.21 2.74 12.67
N TYR A 117 -4.41 1.42 12.59
CA TYR A 117 -4.64 0.72 11.31
C TYR A 117 -5.83 1.29 10.55
N THR A 118 -6.95 1.49 11.25
CA THR A 118 -8.19 1.97 10.62
C THR A 118 -8.06 3.43 10.15
N LEU A 119 -7.35 4.29 10.89
CA LEU A 119 -7.07 5.66 10.45
C LEU A 119 -6.25 5.70 9.15
N VAL A 120 -5.22 4.87 9.05
CA VAL A 120 -4.43 4.75 7.81
C VAL A 120 -5.29 4.21 6.67
N LEU A 121 -6.08 3.18 6.91
CA LEU A 121 -7.03 2.64 5.93
C LEU A 121 -8.00 3.72 5.42
N LYS A 122 -8.56 4.53 6.31
CA LYS A 122 -9.43 5.66 5.93
C LYS A 122 -8.72 6.63 4.98
N GLY A 123 -7.44 6.93 5.23
CA GLY A 123 -6.62 7.76 4.34
C GLY A 123 -6.44 7.14 2.96
N THR A 124 -6.11 5.85 2.90
CA THR A 124 -6.00 5.10 1.63
C THR A 124 -7.33 5.10 0.87
N LEU A 125 -8.44 4.84 1.56
CA LEU A 125 -9.77 4.82 0.96
C LEU A 125 -10.21 6.21 0.48
N ALA A 126 -9.96 7.26 1.27
CA ALA A 126 -10.34 8.63 0.92
C ALA A 126 -9.69 9.06 -0.40
N LEU A 127 -8.39 8.84 -0.54
CA LEU A 127 -7.67 9.21 -1.77
C LEU A 127 -8.05 8.29 -2.94
N SER A 128 -8.15 6.98 -2.73
CA SER A 128 -8.51 6.02 -3.79
C SER A 128 -9.88 6.28 -4.42
N ARG A 129 -10.80 6.89 -3.69
CA ARG A 129 -12.16 7.24 -4.15
C ARG A 129 -12.29 8.65 -4.72
N THR A 130 -11.21 9.41 -4.69
CA THR A 130 -11.24 10.80 -5.10
C THR A 130 -11.37 10.92 -6.61
N ARG A 131 -12.35 11.71 -7.05
CA ARG A 131 -12.46 12.23 -8.41
C ARG A 131 -11.90 13.65 -8.42
N PHE A 132 -11.11 13.99 -9.43
CA PHE A 132 -10.45 15.30 -9.51
C PHE A 132 -10.35 15.78 -10.97
N PRO A 133 -10.28 17.10 -11.20
CA PRO A 133 -10.16 17.66 -12.55
C PRO A 133 -8.90 17.16 -13.27
N LEU A 134 -9.02 16.90 -14.55
CA LEU A 134 -7.87 16.61 -15.42
C LEU A 134 -6.82 17.73 -15.28
N GLY A 135 -5.56 17.37 -15.12
CA GLY A 135 -4.46 18.32 -14.94
C GLY A 135 -4.28 18.85 -13.51
N THR A 136 -5.05 18.34 -12.54
CA THR A 136 -4.79 18.65 -11.12
C THR A 136 -3.35 18.33 -10.78
N LEU A 137 -2.65 19.28 -10.13
CA LEU A 137 -1.27 19.07 -9.68
C LEU A 137 -1.25 18.06 -8.52
N SER A 138 -0.46 17.01 -8.66
CA SER A 138 -0.49 15.87 -7.74
C SER A 138 -0.28 16.21 -6.26
N PRO A 139 0.56 17.20 -5.86
CA PRO A 139 0.67 17.60 -4.46
C PRO A 139 -0.65 18.10 -3.83
N MET A 140 -1.58 18.61 -4.62
CA MET A 140 -2.88 19.09 -4.11
C MET A 140 -3.75 17.95 -3.56
N LEU A 141 -3.48 16.70 -3.92
CA LEU A 141 -4.24 15.53 -3.49
C LEU A 141 -3.75 14.96 -2.14
N ASP A 142 -2.56 15.34 -1.68
CA ASP A 142 -1.91 14.79 -0.49
C ASP A 142 -2.76 14.95 0.78
N ALA A 143 -3.36 16.10 1.00
CA ALA A 143 -4.18 16.39 2.17
C ALA A 143 -5.41 15.46 2.30
N ILE A 144 -5.90 14.91 1.19
CA ILE A 144 -7.07 14.02 1.20
C ILE A 144 -6.76 12.72 1.97
N ALA A 145 -5.57 12.15 1.76
CA ALA A 145 -5.15 10.96 2.49
C ALA A 145 -4.74 11.25 3.94
N ARG A 146 -4.25 12.47 4.22
CA ARG A 146 -3.83 12.87 5.57
C ARG A 146 -4.99 13.28 6.47
N GLN A 147 -6.10 13.73 5.90
CA GLN A 147 -7.21 14.32 6.64
C GLN A 147 -7.73 13.43 7.79
N PRO A 148 -7.96 12.12 7.64
CA PRO A 148 -8.40 11.28 8.75
C PRO A 148 -7.40 11.19 9.91
N LEU A 149 -6.10 11.34 9.64
CA LEU A 149 -5.04 11.36 10.64
C LEU A 149 -4.94 12.74 11.30
N TRP A 150 -5.00 13.81 10.51
CA TRP A 150 -4.94 15.18 11.02
C TRP A 150 -6.09 15.49 11.99
N GLU A 151 -7.29 14.96 11.76
CA GLU A 151 -8.42 15.08 12.70
C GLU A 151 -8.09 14.53 14.09
N GLN A 152 -7.12 13.62 14.18
CA GLN A 152 -6.66 13.03 15.44
C GLN A 152 -5.32 13.64 15.92
N GLY A 153 -4.82 14.70 15.27
CA GLY A 153 -3.53 15.30 15.57
C GLY A 153 -2.33 14.40 15.20
N ILE A 154 -2.51 13.50 14.23
CA ILE A 154 -1.50 12.56 13.76
C ILE A 154 -1.08 12.92 12.34
N ASP A 155 0.21 12.75 12.04
CA ASP A 155 0.76 12.95 10.69
C ASP A 155 1.87 11.94 10.42
N TYR A 156 2.32 11.86 9.16
CA TYR A 156 3.47 11.05 8.75
C TYR A 156 4.46 11.88 7.93
N GLY A 157 5.74 11.51 8.02
CA GLY A 157 6.84 12.32 7.49
C GLY A 157 7.23 12.06 6.04
N HIS A 158 6.64 11.06 5.38
CA HIS A 158 6.92 10.74 3.97
C HIS A 158 5.81 11.21 3.04
N GLY A 159 6.03 11.14 1.72
CA GLY A 159 5.00 11.41 0.72
C GLY A 159 3.87 10.39 0.78
N THR A 160 2.68 10.81 0.39
CA THR A 160 1.50 9.91 0.29
C THR A 160 1.58 8.99 -0.92
N GLY A 161 2.30 9.37 -1.96
CA GLY A 161 2.46 8.56 -3.15
C GLY A 161 3.44 9.16 -4.14
N HIS A 162 3.87 8.31 -5.05
CA HIS A 162 4.83 8.63 -6.10
C HIS A 162 4.42 7.99 -7.42
N GLY A 163 4.95 8.49 -8.52
CA GLY A 163 4.82 7.84 -9.81
C GLY A 163 5.54 6.50 -9.84
N VAL A 164 4.99 5.57 -10.61
CA VAL A 164 5.56 4.24 -10.85
C VAL A 164 5.71 4.02 -12.35
N GLY A 165 6.92 3.70 -12.78
CA GLY A 165 7.23 3.43 -14.17
C GLY A 165 6.80 2.04 -14.62
N TYR A 166 6.86 1.84 -15.94
CA TYR A 166 6.51 0.56 -16.53
C TYR A 166 7.57 -0.53 -16.25
N PHE A 167 8.86 -0.15 -16.27
CA PHE A 167 9.96 -1.11 -16.11
C PHE A 167 11.16 -0.49 -15.41
N LEU A 168 11.66 -1.14 -14.35
CA LEU A 168 12.83 -0.78 -13.55
C LEU A 168 12.79 0.62 -12.90
N ALA A 169 11.61 1.16 -12.67
CA ALA A 169 11.43 2.47 -12.08
C ALA A 169 10.26 2.46 -11.09
N VAL A 170 10.46 1.86 -9.92
CA VAL A 170 9.45 1.86 -8.86
C VAL A 170 9.11 3.29 -8.42
N HIS A 171 10.08 4.19 -8.40
CA HIS A 171 9.88 5.63 -8.26
C HIS A 171 10.14 6.34 -9.58
N GLU A 172 9.10 6.89 -10.19
CA GLU A 172 9.18 7.60 -11.46
C GLU A 172 8.47 8.95 -11.40
N ALA A 173 9.21 10.02 -11.76
CA ALA A 173 8.63 11.35 -11.97
C ALA A 173 7.66 11.33 -13.19
N PRO A 174 6.79 12.35 -13.38
CA PRO A 174 6.82 13.65 -12.69
C PRO A 174 5.90 13.77 -11.46
N GLN A 175 4.87 12.92 -11.34
CA GLN A 175 3.88 13.10 -10.28
C GLN A 175 4.39 12.66 -8.91
N SER A 176 3.99 13.41 -7.88
CA SER A 176 4.22 13.11 -6.47
C SER A 176 3.04 13.63 -5.65
N ILE A 177 2.34 12.72 -5.00
CA ILE A 177 1.30 13.09 -4.03
C ILE A 177 1.98 13.29 -2.68
N SER A 178 2.35 14.53 -2.38
CA SER A 178 3.19 14.87 -1.22
C SER A 178 3.02 16.33 -0.81
N LYS A 179 3.70 16.72 0.27
CA LYS A 179 3.79 18.13 0.70
C LYS A 179 4.75 18.98 -0.16
N ALA A 180 5.12 18.54 -1.35
CA ALA A 180 5.96 19.29 -2.26
C ALA A 180 5.27 20.57 -2.73
N ILE A 181 6.07 21.56 -3.11
CA ILE A 181 5.56 22.75 -3.79
C ILE A 181 5.03 22.32 -5.16
N PRO A 182 3.76 22.59 -5.49
CA PRO A 182 3.20 22.20 -6.78
C PRO A 182 3.93 22.84 -7.95
N ASP A 183 4.18 22.06 -8.98
CA ASP A 183 4.83 22.44 -10.23
C ASP A 183 3.97 21.96 -11.42
N ALA A 184 3.97 22.68 -12.52
CA ALA A 184 3.17 22.36 -13.71
C ALA A 184 3.47 20.96 -14.28
N ASN A 185 4.70 20.47 -14.12
CA ASN A 185 5.09 19.13 -14.57
C ASN A 185 4.42 18.01 -13.75
N MET A 186 3.90 18.33 -12.56
CA MET A 186 3.21 17.37 -11.67
C MET A 186 1.73 17.22 -11.98
N ALA A 187 1.25 17.76 -13.10
CA ALA A 187 -0.14 17.61 -13.52
C ALA A 187 -0.51 16.14 -13.76
N MET A 188 -1.64 15.74 -13.21
CA MET A 188 -2.16 14.37 -13.35
C MET A 188 -2.82 14.19 -14.72
N HIS A 189 -2.40 13.14 -15.43
CA HIS A 189 -2.89 12.78 -16.75
C HIS A 189 -3.38 11.32 -16.79
N PRO A 190 -4.27 10.97 -17.75
CA PRO A 190 -4.66 9.58 -17.96
C PRO A 190 -3.46 8.68 -18.24
N GLY A 191 -3.48 7.47 -17.72
CA GLY A 191 -2.42 6.48 -17.93
C GLY A 191 -1.26 6.53 -16.92
N MET A 192 -1.19 7.56 -16.09
CA MET A 192 -0.22 7.61 -15.00
C MET A 192 -0.55 6.57 -13.94
N ILE A 193 0.48 5.87 -13.45
CA ILE A 193 0.40 4.94 -12.32
C ILE A 193 1.06 5.60 -11.12
N THR A 194 0.37 5.59 -9.99
CA THR A 194 0.81 6.27 -8.77
C THR A 194 0.55 5.39 -7.55
N SER A 195 1.45 5.39 -6.57
CA SER A 195 1.19 4.77 -5.27
C SER A 195 0.25 5.64 -4.43
N ILE A 196 -0.53 5.00 -3.58
CA ILE A 196 -1.29 5.61 -2.49
C ILE A 196 -0.91 4.86 -1.23
N GLU A 197 -0.11 5.48 -0.37
CA GLU A 197 0.59 4.81 0.74
C GLU A 197 0.66 5.66 2.02
N PRO A 198 -0.45 6.16 2.55
CA PRO A 198 -0.42 6.84 3.84
C PRO A 198 0.07 5.91 4.94
N GLY A 199 0.65 6.47 6.00
CA GLY A 199 1.18 5.70 7.11
C GLY A 199 0.98 6.37 8.47
N LEU A 200 1.24 5.60 9.52
CA LEU A 200 1.26 6.05 10.90
C LEU A 200 2.33 5.24 11.64
N TYR A 201 3.25 5.92 12.29
CA TYR A 201 4.40 5.29 12.92
C TYR A 201 4.52 5.71 14.38
N ARG A 202 4.55 4.71 15.27
CA ARG A 202 4.75 4.90 16.71
C ARG A 202 6.14 4.41 17.10
N PRO A 203 7.14 5.29 17.23
CA PRO A 203 8.50 4.90 17.57
C PRO A 203 8.57 3.96 18.76
N GLY A 204 9.31 2.85 18.61
CA GLY A 204 9.44 1.83 19.64
C GLY A 204 8.22 0.92 19.85
N LYS A 205 7.15 1.06 19.04
CA LYS A 205 5.91 0.30 19.20
C LYS A 205 5.51 -0.44 17.93
N TRP A 206 4.98 0.26 16.93
CA TRP A 206 4.53 -0.31 15.64
C TRP A 206 4.46 0.75 14.55
N GLY A 207 4.35 0.29 13.31
CA GLY A 207 4.02 1.10 12.16
C GLY A 207 2.88 0.50 11.36
N VAL A 208 2.13 1.36 10.67
CA VAL A 208 1.09 0.99 9.72
C VAL A 208 1.30 1.78 8.44
N ARG A 209 1.30 1.09 7.31
CA ARG A 209 1.20 1.64 5.96
C ARG A 209 0.29 0.72 5.15
N ILE A 210 -0.66 1.27 4.42
CA ILE A 210 -1.56 0.50 3.56
C ILE A 210 -1.49 1.12 2.17
N GLU A 211 -0.97 0.36 1.24
CA GLU A 211 -0.59 0.83 -0.08
C GLU A 211 -1.21 0.03 -1.20
N ASN A 212 -1.72 0.75 -2.17
CA ASN A 212 -2.08 0.24 -3.48
C ASN A 212 -1.48 1.13 -4.58
N LEU A 213 -1.24 0.54 -5.75
CA LEU A 213 -1.02 1.28 -6.98
C LEU A 213 -2.36 1.56 -7.65
N VAL A 214 -2.49 2.76 -8.19
CA VAL A 214 -3.68 3.22 -8.90
C VAL A 214 -3.31 3.76 -10.28
N LEU A 215 -4.23 3.61 -11.23
CA LEU A 215 -4.15 4.15 -12.58
C LEU A 215 -5.10 5.32 -12.73
N ASN A 216 -4.61 6.44 -13.26
CA ASN A 216 -5.48 7.54 -13.66
C ASN A 216 -6.29 7.14 -14.89
N VAL A 217 -7.61 7.16 -14.77
CA VAL A 217 -8.55 6.89 -15.85
C VAL A 217 -9.50 8.06 -16.04
N MET A 218 -10.00 8.26 -17.26
CA MET A 218 -11.01 9.28 -17.52
C MET A 218 -12.31 8.94 -16.77
N ALA A 219 -12.80 9.88 -15.99
CA ALA A 219 -14.06 9.75 -15.27
C ALA A 219 -15.24 10.12 -16.18
N ALA A 220 -16.31 9.33 -16.12
CA ALA A 220 -17.57 9.73 -16.75
C ALA A 220 -18.19 10.90 -15.98
N SER A 221 -18.52 11.97 -16.69
CA SER A 221 -19.25 13.13 -16.14
C SER A 221 -20.24 13.65 -17.18
N ASN A 222 -21.45 13.97 -16.76
CA ASN A 222 -22.46 14.64 -17.58
C ASN A 222 -22.57 16.13 -17.24
N GLU A 223 -21.72 16.62 -16.33
CA GLU A 223 -21.71 18.01 -15.89
C GLU A 223 -20.81 18.88 -16.77
N PRO A 224 -21.14 20.16 -16.99
CA PRO A 224 -20.42 21.05 -17.90
C PRO A 224 -19.19 21.73 -17.26
N PHE A 225 -18.49 21.05 -16.35
CA PHE A 225 -17.34 21.60 -15.61
C PHE A 225 -15.99 21.09 -16.09
N GLY A 226 -15.92 20.51 -17.29
CA GLY A 226 -14.69 19.98 -17.87
C GLY A 226 -14.50 18.48 -17.62
N GLU A 227 -13.30 18.02 -17.91
CA GLU A 227 -12.92 16.61 -17.81
C GLU A 227 -12.36 16.29 -16.41
N PHE A 228 -12.64 15.09 -15.95
CA PHE A 228 -12.22 14.59 -14.64
C PHE A 228 -11.49 13.27 -14.76
N LEU A 229 -10.69 12.96 -13.76
CA LEU A 229 -10.02 11.69 -13.57
C LEU A 229 -10.58 10.97 -12.33
N ASP A 230 -10.63 9.65 -12.42
CA ASP A 230 -10.81 8.72 -11.31
C ASP A 230 -9.54 7.88 -11.15
N PHE A 231 -9.37 7.27 -10.00
CA PHE A 231 -8.37 6.25 -9.75
C PHE A 231 -8.96 4.85 -9.94
N GLU A 232 -8.37 4.06 -10.84
CA GLU A 232 -8.59 2.61 -10.91
C GLU A 232 -7.54 1.93 -10.04
N THR A 233 -7.95 1.19 -9.01
CA THR A 233 -7.02 0.41 -8.18
C THR A 233 -6.48 -0.78 -8.97
N LEU A 234 -5.16 -0.85 -9.11
CA LEU A 234 -4.46 -1.91 -9.85
C LEU A 234 -4.03 -3.06 -8.96
N THR A 235 -3.63 -2.78 -7.72
CA THR A 235 -3.15 -3.78 -6.76
C THR A 235 -4.27 -4.75 -6.40
N LEU A 236 -4.01 -6.05 -6.51
CA LEU A 236 -4.96 -7.13 -6.21
C LEU A 236 -4.44 -7.98 -5.05
N CYS A 237 -4.62 -7.48 -3.83
CA CYS A 237 -4.23 -8.19 -2.61
C CYS A 237 -5.20 -7.85 -1.48
N PRO A 238 -5.67 -8.82 -0.69
CA PRO A 238 -6.57 -8.54 0.42
C PRO A 238 -5.99 -7.54 1.41
N ILE A 239 -6.88 -6.68 1.93
CA ILE A 239 -6.60 -5.82 3.09
C ILE A 239 -7.13 -6.56 4.32
N ASP A 240 -6.27 -6.84 5.30
CA ASP A 240 -6.64 -7.64 6.46
C ASP A 240 -7.71 -6.94 7.30
N THR A 241 -8.83 -7.62 7.52
CA THR A 241 -9.97 -7.05 8.26
C THR A 241 -9.87 -7.24 9.77
N ARG A 242 -8.95 -8.08 10.26
CA ARG A 242 -8.79 -8.38 11.70
C ARG A 242 -8.30 -7.17 12.49
N CYS A 243 -7.59 -6.24 11.83
CA CYS A 243 -7.11 -4.99 12.41
C CYS A 243 -8.11 -3.83 12.31
N ILE A 244 -9.27 -4.02 11.71
CA ILE A 244 -10.25 -2.94 11.50
C ILE A 244 -11.09 -2.72 12.76
N ASP A 245 -11.12 -1.47 13.24
CA ASP A 245 -12.17 -0.98 14.13
C ASP A 245 -13.34 -0.48 13.26
N ARG A 246 -14.37 -1.30 13.14
CA ARG A 246 -15.53 -1.00 12.29
C ARG A 246 -16.30 0.25 12.72
N THR A 247 -16.19 0.64 14.00
CA THR A 247 -16.89 1.82 14.53
C THR A 247 -16.36 3.13 13.95
N LEU A 248 -15.12 3.11 13.41
CA LEU A 248 -14.48 4.26 12.79
C LEU A 248 -14.77 4.38 11.29
N LEU A 249 -15.33 3.34 10.66
CA LEU A 249 -15.64 3.34 9.23
C LEU A 249 -17.07 3.81 8.95
N ARG A 250 -17.22 4.64 7.92
CA ARG A 250 -18.52 4.99 7.35
C ARG A 250 -19.03 3.89 6.43
N ALA A 251 -20.32 3.91 6.14
CA ALA A 251 -20.96 2.93 5.25
C ALA A 251 -20.35 2.94 3.83
N ASP A 252 -20.02 4.11 3.29
CA ASP A 252 -19.41 4.26 1.98
C ASP A 252 -17.98 3.70 1.92
N GLU A 253 -17.21 3.80 3.02
CA GLU A 253 -15.89 3.19 3.17
C GLU A 253 -15.98 1.67 3.22
N ILE A 254 -16.93 1.14 3.97
CA ILE A 254 -17.19 -0.32 4.05
C ILE A 254 -17.61 -0.85 2.67
N ASN A 255 -18.48 -0.15 1.96
CA ASN A 255 -18.91 -0.55 0.61
C ASN A 255 -17.73 -0.60 -0.36
N TRP A 256 -16.86 0.39 -0.35
CA TRP A 256 -15.67 0.40 -1.19
C TRP A 256 -14.76 -0.81 -0.89
N LEU A 257 -14.50 -1.06 0.40
CA LEU A 257 -13.66 -2.17 0.83
C LEU A 257 -14.25 -3.53 0.40
N ASN A 258 -15.57 -3.70 0.54
CA ASN A 258 -16.25 -4.92 0.10
C ASN A 258 -16.16 -5.10 -1.43
N GLN A 259 -16.33 -4.03 -2.21
CA GLN A 259 -16.17 -4.08 -3.67
C GLN A 259 -14.74 -4.41 -4.06
N TYR A 260 -13.76 -3.82 -3.37
CA TYR A 260 -12.35 -4.13 -3.59
C TYR A 260 -12.06 -5.62 -3.33
N HIS A 261 -12.48 -6.16 -2.19
CA HIS A 261 -12.31 -7.59 -1.89
C HIS A 261 -13.08 -8.51 -2.84
N ALA A 262 -14.19 -8.07 -3.40
CA ALA A 262 -14.90 -8.84 -4.42
C ALA A 262 -14.16 -8.86 -5.78
N THR A 263 -13.29 -7.86 -6.03
CA THR A 263 -12.45 -7.80 -7.23
C THR A 263 -11.17 -8.64 -7.07
N VAL A 264 -10.61 -8.66 -5.85
CA VAL A 264 -9.42 -9.47 -5.51
C VAL A 264 -9.75 -10.97 -5.54
#